data_d89fc212ff0beb17f1e71d03b33ab33e
#
_entry.id   d89fc212ff0beb17f1e71d03b33ab33e
#
_cell.length_a   1.000
_cell.length_b   1.000
_cell.length_c   1.000
_cell.angle_alpha   90.00
_cell.angle_beta   90.00
_cell.angle_gamma   90.00
#
_symmetry.space_group_name_H-M   'P 1'
#
loop_
_entity.id
_entity.type
_entity.pdbx_description
1 polymer ?
#
loop_
_entity_poly.entity_id
_entity_poly.type
_entity_poly.pdbx_seq_one_letter_code
_entity_poly.pdbx_strand_id
1 'polypeptide(L)'
;LYTHNQVLGVNVVLPTNEEMLNEITVRGIQRQTGTMERTDVSVARLMPDATGGGIESLLITFAGVRQNNEMSSQYNVRGGTYDENSVYVNGIEVHRPLLIRSGQQEGLSFVNPDMVESVDFSAGGFDAMYGDKMSSVLDIRYKRPTQLESHLNISILGASAYLGWGDSLQSQMHGIRYKTSKYMLGALD
;
A
#
# COMPACT_ATOMS: atom_id res chain seq x y z
N LEU A 1 68.36 12.66 57.49
CA LEU A 1 67.16 13.00 56.74
C LEU A 1 66.85 11.88 55.74
N TYR A 2 65.90 10.99 56.11
CA TYR A 2 65.42 9.95 55.23
C TYR A 2 64.14 10.44 54.59
N THR A 3 64.15 10.68 53.25
CA THR A 3 62.96 10.97 52.48
C THR A 3 62.30 9.63 52.13
N HIS A 4 61.16 9.37 52.70
CA HIS A 4 60.30 8.26 52.34
C HIS A 4 59.66 8.55 50.94
N ASN A 5 60.06 7.80 49.95
CA ASN A 5 59.42 7.88 48.66
C ASN A 5 58.17 6.93 48.67
N GLN A 6 57.01 7.48 48.92
CA GLN A 6 55.75 6.74 48.80
C GLN A 6 55.30 6.73 47.35
N VAL A 7 55.30 5.56 46.75
CA VAL A 7 54.67 5.37 45.45
C VAL A 7 53.18 5.16 45.66
N LEU A 8 52.38 6.14 45.29
CA LEU A 8 50.93 6.05 45.35
C LEU A 8 50.46 5.36 44.06
N GLY A 9 50.10 4.08 44.16
CA GLY A 9 49.46 3.37 43.01
C GLY A 9 47.97 3.75 42.96
N VAL A 10 47.59 4.52 42.00
CA VAL A 10 46.17 4.81 41.68
C VAL A 10 45.68 3.81 40.64
N ASN A 11 44.83 2.87 41.05
CA ASN A 11 44.12 2.01 40.13
C ASN A 11 42.92 2.77 39.56
N VAL A 12 43.01 3.22 38.33
CA VAL A 12 41.88 3.81 37.63
C VAL A 12 41.17 2.69 36.87
N VAL A 13 40.00 2.31 37.33
CA VAL A 13 39.07 1.42 36.59
C VAL A 13 38.25 2.32 35.69
N LEU A 14 38.52 2.28 34.38
CA LEU A 14 37.68 2.94 33.39
C LEU A 14 36.45 2.05 33.18
N PRO A 15 35.23 2.57 33.37
CA PRO A 15 34.04 1.83 32.97
C PRO A 15 34.06 1.70 31.45
N THR A 16 33.98 0.50 30.94
CA THR A 16 33.68 0.24 29.54
C THR A 16 32.26 0.69 29.28
N ASN A 17 32.12 1.90 28.78
CA ASN A 17 30.83 2.37 28.23
C ASN A 17 30.70 1.80 26.84
N GLU A 18 30.25 0.57 26.74
CA GLU A 18 29.78 0.02 25.46
C GLU A 18 28.44 0.67 25.16
N GLU A 19 28.47 1.87 24.57
CA GLU A 19 27.32 2.35 23.84
C GLU A 19 27.15 1.40 22.65
N MET A 20 26.23 0.45 22.77
CA MET A 20 25.72 -0.29 21.63
C MET A 20 25.05 0.76 20.73
N LEU A 21 25.79 1.18 19.72
CA LEU A 21 25.22 1.92 18.63
C LEU A 21 24.12 1.03 18.03
N ASN A 22 22.88 1.48 18.14
CA ASN A 22 21.77 0.84 17.46
C ASN A 22 22.18 0.63 16.00
N GLU A 23 22.17 -0.61 15.56
CA GLU A 23 22.45 -0.96 14.19
C GLU A 23 21.57 -0.10 13.29
N ILE A 24 22.16 0.86 12.63
CA ILE A 24 21.48 1.63 11.58
C ILE A 24 21.38 0.65 10.42
N THR A 25 20.29 -0.07 10.35
CA THR A 25 19.92 -0.82 9.16
C THR A 25 19.70 0.19 8.04
N VAL A 26 20.73 0.49 7.28
CA VAL A 26 20.60 1.20 6.03
C VAL A 26 19.82 0.27 5.11
N ARG A 27 18.50 0.38 5.13
CA ARG A 27 17.69 -0.18 4.05
C ARG A 27 18.13 0.57 2.81
N GLY A 28 18.90 -0.12 1.96
CA GLY A 28 19.28 0.44 0.69
C GLY A 28 18.00 0.95 0.04
N ILE A 29 17.94 2.25 -0.25
CA ILE A 29 16.92 2.78 -1.14
C ILE A 29 17.16 2.02 -2.42
N GLN A 30 16.34 1.00 -2.67
CA GLN A 30 16.33 0.29 -3.93
C GLN A 30 15.98 1.38 -4.93
N ARG A 31 17.02 1.91 -5.63
CA ARG A 31 16.79 2.85 -6.72
C ARG A 31 15.82 2.15 -7.65
N GLN A 32 14.61 2.66 -7.71
CA GLN A 32 13.66 2.24 -8.72
C GLN A 32 14.31 2.60 -10.06
N THR A 33 14.88 1.60 -10.70
CA THR A 33 15.46 1.74 -12.04
C THR A 33 14.38 1.84 -13.10
N GLY A 34 13.11 1.64 -12.72
CA GLY A 34 11.95 1.73 -13.58
C GLY A 34 11.17 3.04 -13.39
N THR A 35 10.28 3.30 -14.33
CA THR A 35 9.33 4.43 -14.30
C THR A 35 8.15 4.20 -13.35
N MET A 36 8.15 3.12 -12.57
CA MET A 36 7.11 2.82 -11.59
C MET A 36 7.30 3.67 -10.34
N GLU A 37 6.27 4.39 -9.97
CA GLU A 37 6.22 5.21 -8.77
C GLU A 37 5.54 4.43 -7.64
N ARG A 38 6.26 4.25 -6.53
CA ARG A 38 5.72 3.60 -5.35
C ARG A 38 5.03 4.61 -4.46
N THR A 39 3.80 4.31 -4.08
CA THR A 39 3.03 5.15 -3.18
C THR A 39 2.53 4.35 -1.98
N ASP A 40 2.58 4.99 -0.82
CA ASP A 40 2.02 4.45 0.41
C ASP A 40 0.48 4.57 0.39
N VAL A 41 -0.18 3.46 0.64
CA VAL A 41 -1.64 3.38 0.67
C VAL A 41 -2.26 4.15 1.84
N SER A 42 -1.48 4.51 2.85
CA SER A 42 -1.96 5.34 3.95
C SER A 42 -2.52 6.68 3.47
N VAL A 43 -1.97 7.23 2.39
CA VAL A 43 -2.43 8.46 1.74
C VAL A 43 -3.84 8.28 1.15
N ALA A 44 -4.15 7.11 0.59
CA ALA A 44 -5.48 6.84 0.02
C ALA A 44 -6.60 6.94 1.06
N ARG A 45 -6.32 6.64 2.32
CA ARG A 45 -7.30 6.74 3.41
C ARG A 45 -7.68 8.17 3.77
N LEU A 46 -6.81 9.12 3.47
CA LEU A 46 -7.02 10.55 3.74
C LEU A 46 -7.75 11.25 2.59
N MET A 47 -7.85 10.59 1.43
CA MET A 47 -8.49 11.19 0.27
C MET A 47 -10.01 11.05 0.35
N PRO A 48 -10.75 12.12 0.09
CA PRO A 48 -12.20 12.05 -0.05
C PRO A 48 -12.52 11.23 -1.31
N ASP A 49 -13.25 10.15 -1.14
CA ASP A 49 -13.67 9.29 -2.23
C ASP A 49 -15.15 8.97 -2.10
N ALA A 50 -15.91 9.28 -3.15
CA ALA A 50 -17.33 8.97 -3.24
C ALA A 50 -17.60 7.46 -3.23
N THR A 51 -16.63 6.64 -3.61
CA THR A 51 -16.73 5.16 -3.59
C THR A 51 -16.31 4.53 -2.27
N GLY A 52 -15.95 5.34 -1.26
CA GLY A 52 -15.57 4.86 0.09
C GLY A 52 -14.15 4.32 0.20
N GLY A 53 -13.16 5.03 -0.33
CA GLY A 53 -11.73 4.76 -0.17
C GLY A 53 -11.24 3.56 -0.99
N GLY A 54 -11.00 3.77 -2.26
CA GLY A 54 -10.35 2.80 -3.16
C GLY A 54 -8.88 3.17 -3.39
N ILE A 55 -8.08 2.20 -3.84
CA ILE A 55 -6.72 2.46 -4.32
C ILE A 55 -6.76 3.33 -5.56
N GLU A 56 -7.82 3.21 -6.34
CA GLU A 56 -8.01 3.95 -7.58
C GLU A 56 -8.14 5.46 -7.35
N SER A 57 -8.67 5.89 -6.20
CA SER A 57 -8.68 7.31 -5.82
C SER A 57 -7.26 7.88 -5.65
N LEU A 58 -6.32 7.05 -5.20
CA LEU A 58 -4.92 7.41 -5.14
C LEU A 58 -4.33 7.63 -6.55
N LEU A 59 -4.75 6.81 -7.52
CA LEU A 59 -4.22 6.89 -8.89
C LEU A 59 -4.54 8.21 -9.59
N ILE A 60 -5.64 8.87 -9.21
CA ILE A 60 -6.02 10.17 -9.80
C ILE A 60 -5.00 11.27 -9.48
N THR A 61 -4.19 11.08 -8.45
CA THR A 61 -3.11 12.03 -8.11
C THR A 61 -1.92 11.96 -9.04
N PHE A 62 -1.77 10.87 -9.79
CA PHE A 62 -0.68 10.74 -10.75
C PHE A 62 -0.93 11.49 -12.04
N ALA A 63 0.15 12.03 -12.60
CA ALA A 63 0.07 12.77 -13.85
C ALA A 63 -0.44 11.90 -15.01
N GLY A 64 -1.45 12.39 -15.72
CA GLY A 64 -2.02 11.71 -16.89
C GLY A 64 -3.11 10.70 -16.56
N VAL A 65 -3.49 10.53 -15.30
CA VAL A 65 -4.62 9.69 -14.89
C VAL A 65 -5.89 10.54 -14.78
N ARG A 66 -6.99 10.02 -15.28
CA ARG A 66 -8.32 10.64 -15.19
C ARG A 66 -9.36 9.59 -14.83
N GLN A 67 -10.29 9.98 -13.99
CA GLN A 67 -11.50 9.22 -13.71
C GLN A 67 -12.65 9.75 -14.54
N ASN A 68 -13.41 8.87 -15.16
CA ASN A 68 -14.54 9.27 -16.01
C ASN A 68 -15.83 9.46 -15.19
N ASN A 69 -15.95 8.76 -14.08
CA ASN A 69 -17.13 8.78 -13.23
C ASN A 69 -16.71 8.63 -11.76
N GLU A 70 -17.14 9.56 -10.92
CA GLU A 70 -16.84 9.54 -9.49
C GLU A 70 -17.43 8.32 -8.75
N MET A 71 -18.43 7.66 -9.33
CA MET A 71 -19.07 6.47 -8.79
C MET A 71 -18.42 5.17 -9.25
N SER A 72 -17.39 5.22 -10.09
CA SER A 72 -16.69 4.05 -10.62
C SER A 72 -15.22 4.12 -10.28
N SER A 73 -14.62 2.98 -9.96
CA SER A 73 -13.18 2.83 -9.78
C SER A 73 -12.41 2.72 -11.10
N GLN A 74 -13.08 2.90 -12.24
CA GLN A 74 -12.44 2.90 -13.54
C GLN A 74 -11.65 4.19 -13.78
N TYR A 75 -10.43 4.04 -14.25
CA TYR A 75 -9.54 5.15 -14.57
C TYR A 75 -8.96 4.99 -15.96
N ASN A 76 -8.65 6.10 -16.58
CA ASN A 76 -8.02 6.18 -17.90
C ASN A 76 -6.66 6.85 -17.77
N VAL A 77 -5.69 6.37 -18.50
CA VAL A 77 -4.32 6.87 -18.45
C VAL A 77 -3.92 7.37 -19.83
N ARG A 78 -3.48 8.64 -19.90
CA ARG A 78 -2.96 9.29 -21.12
C ARG A 78 -3.89 9.15 -22.34
N GLY A 79 -5.19 9.12 -22.12
CA GLY A 79 -6.19 9.01 -23.18
C GLY A 79 -6.52 7.59 -23.62
N GLY A 80 -5.89 6.58 -23.01
CA GLY A 80 -6.27 5.18 -23.21
C GLY A 80 -7.58 4.84 -22.50
N THR A 81 -8.12 3.67 -22.83
CA THR A 81 -9.32 3.12 -22.19
C THR A 81 -8.96 2.34 -20.93
N TYR A 82 -9.97 2.05 -20.10
CA TYR A 82 -9.75 1.24 -18.89
C TYR A 82 -9.16 -0.14 -19.19
N ASP A 83 -9.58 -0.77 -20.28
CA ASP A 83 -9.14 -2.12 -20.68
C ASP A 83 -7.67 -2.18 -21.13
N GLU A 84 -7.05 -1.02 -21.37
CA GLU A 84 -5.63 -0.91 -21.72
C GLU A 84 -4.72 -0.83 -20.48
N ASN A 85 -5.28 -0.86 -19.29
CA ASN A 85 -4.54 -0.87 -18.03
C ASN A 85 -4.37 -2.32 -17.53
N SER A 86 -3.16 -2.65 -17.05
CA SER A 86 -2.90 -3.90 -16.35
C SER A 86 -2.98 -3.69 -14.85
N VAL A 87 -3.58 -4.64 -14.16
CA VAL A 87 -3.60 -4.68 -12.70
C VAL A 87 -3.01 -6.01 -12.22
N TYR A 88 -2.00 -5.91 -11.39
CA TYR A 88 -1.34 -7.04 -10.75
C TYR A 88 -1.59 -7.01 -9.26
N VAL A 89 -1.75 -8.19 -8.66
CA VAL A 89 -1.81 -8.38 -7.22
C VAL A 89 -0.80 -9.44 -6.83
N ASN A 90 0.20 -9.06 -6.04
CA ASN A 90 1.32 -9.94 -5.67
C ASN A 90 1.98 -10.63 -6.89
N GLY A 91 2.12 -9.90 -8.01
CA GLY A 91 2.71 -10.39 -9.25
C GLY A 91 1.79 -11.25 -10.12
N ILE A 92 0.51 -11.40 -9.77
CA ILE A 92 -0.49 -12.13 -10.55
C ILE A 92 -1.41 -11.13 -11.25
N GLU A 93 -1.52 -11.22 -12.57
CA GLU A 93 -2.41 -10.36 -13.36
C GLU A 93 -3.88 -10.65 -13.06
N VAL A 94 -4.66 -9.60 -12.86
CA VAL A 94 -6.11 -9.64 -12.65
C VAL A 94 -6.81 -8.99 -13.83
N HIS A 95 -7.40 -9.79 -14.70
CA HIS A 95 -7.99 -9.31 -15.94
C HIS A 95 -9.27 -8.47 -15.77
N ARG A 96 -9.98 -8.65 -14.67
CA ARG A 96 -11.21 -7.88 -14.37
C ARG A 96 -11.19 -7.39 -12.93
N PRO A 97 -10.45 -6.31 -12.65
CA PRO A 97 -10.22 -5.84 -11.27
C PRO A 97 -11.39 -5.04 -10.67
N LEU A 98 -12.62 -5.39 -11.04
CA LEU A 98 -13.84 -4.78 -10.54
C LEU A 98 -14.75 -5.82 -9.91
N LEU A 99 -15.50 -5.43 -8.89
CA LEU A 99 -16.53 -6.28 -8.29
C LEU A 99 -17.64 -6.58 -9.29
N ILE A 100 -18.04 -7.83 -9.32
CA ILE A 100 -19.10 -8.33 -10.21
C ILE A 100 -20.31 -8.72 -9.36
N ARG A 101 -21.49 -8.21 -9.75
CA ARG A 101 -22.76 -8.57 -9.15
C ARG A 101 -23.72 -9.03 -10.22
N SER A 102 -24.33 -10.19 -10.04
CA SER A 102 -25.33 -10.74 -10.98
C SER A 102 -24.89 -10.70 -12.46
N GLY A 103 -23.59 -10.95 -12.71
CA GLY A 103 -23.01 -10.94 -14.05
C GLY A 103 -22.68 -9.54 -14.62
N GLN A 104 -22.96 -8.47 -13.88
CA GLN A 104 -22.61 -7.09 -14.25
C GLN A 104 -21.47 -6.57 -13.39
N GLN A 105 -20.58 -5.79 -13.99
CA GLN A 105 -19.53 -5.08 -13.25
C GLN A 105 -20.13 -3.84 -12.57
N GLU A 106 -19.97 -3.73 -11.26
CA GLU A 106 -20.49 -2.59 -10.50
C GLU A 106 -19.58 -1.35 -10.58
N GLY A 107 -18.42 -1.46 -11.23
CA GLY A 107 -17.45 -0.38 -11.29
C GLY A 107 -16.70 -0.12 -9.98
N LEU A 108 -16.93 -0.92 -8.93
CA LEU A 108 -16.25 -0.80 -7.65
C LEU A 108 -14.97 -1.64 -7.63
N SER A 109 -13.92 -1.13 -6.97
CA SER A 109 -12.68 -1.87 -6.79
C SER A 109 -12.89 -3.18 -6.03
N PHE A 110 -12.24 -4.25 -6.51
CA PHE A 110 -12.22 -5.54 -5.80
C PHE A 110 -11.21 -5.54 -4.65
N VAL A 111 -10.22 -4.65 -4.68
CA VAL A 111 -9.13 -4.61 -3.70
C VAL A 111 -9.61 -4.02 -2.39
N ASN A 112 -9.28 -4.68 -1.28
CA ASN A 112 -9.49 -4.11 0.04
C ASN A 112 -8.25 -3.30 0.45
N PRO A 113 -8.34 -1.96 0.58
CA PRO A 113 -7.20 -1.10 0.91
C PRO A 113 -6.55 -1.44 2.25
N ASP A 114 -7.31 -2.02 3.19
CA ASP A 114 -6.79 -2.38 4.51
C ASP A 114 -5.76 -3.52 4.46
N MET A 115 -5.82 -4.34 3.40
CA MET A 115 -4.91 -5.46 3.16
C MET A 115 -3.68 -5.08 2.36
N VAL A 116 -3.63 -3.86 1.81
CA VAL A 116 -2.56 -3.43 0.90
C VAL A 116 -1.42 -2.78 1.68
N GLU A 117 -0.19 -3.17 1.34
CA GLU A 117 1.05 -2.59 1.86
C GLU A 117 1.52 -1.43 0.99
N SER A 118 1.65 -1.68 -0.31
CA SER A 118 2.15 -0.68 -1.25
C SER A 118 1.51 -0.86 -2.63
N VAL A 119 1.53 0.22 -3.37
CA VAL A 119 1.07 0.30 -4.74
C VAL A 119 2.21 0.88 -5.58
N ASP A 120 2.62 0.12 -6.59
CA ASP A 120 3.57 0.57 -7.60
C ASP A 120 2.79 0.87 -8.89
N PHE A 121 2.84 2.10 -9.37
CA PHE A 121 2.10 2.56 -10.55
C PHE A 121 3.02 3.12 -11.62
N SER A 122 2.73 2.82 -12.89
CA SER A 122 3.37 3.46 -14.04
C SER A 122 2.36 3.84 -15.10
N ALA A 123 2.39 5.09 -15.52
CA ALA A 123 1.61 5.62 -16.65
C ALA A 123 2.35 5.46 -17.99
N GLY A 124 2.96 4.31 -18.23
CA GLY A 124 3.76 3.98 -19.41
C GLY A 124 5.27 3.88 -19.11
N GLY A 125 5.98 3.10 -19.95
CA GLY A 125 7.40 2.83 -19.74
C GLY A 125 7.67 1.84 -18.60
N PHE A 126 6.84 0.85 -18.44
CA PHE A 126 6.99 -0.22 -17.44
C PHE A 126 7.94 -1.33 -17.91
N ASP A 127 8.42 -2.13 -16.97
CA ASP A 127 9.37 -3.20 -17.20
C ASP A 127 8.77 -4.29 -18.12
N ALA A 128 9.64 -5.01 -18.84
CA ALA A 128 9.24 -6.07 -19.77
C ALA A 128 8.48 -7.25 -19.13
N MET A 129 8.54 -7.37 -17.80
CA MET A 129 7.74 -8.36 -17.06
C MET A 129 6.23 -8.07 -17.10
N TYR A 130 5.84 -6.82 -17.33
CA TYR A 130 4.46 -6.40 -17.47
C TYR A 130 4.11 -6.32 -18.94
N GLY A 131 3.49 -7.36 -19.48
CA GLY A 131 3.11 -7.45 -20.90
C GLY A 131 1.66 -7.08 -21.17
N ASP A 132 1.31 -7.13 -22.45
CA ASP A 132 -0.06 -7.19 -22.99
C ASP A 132 -0.93 -5.92 -22.89
N LYS A 133 -0.51 -4.86 -22.19
CA LYS A 133 -1.28 -3.63 -22.04
C LYS A 133 -0.44 -2.40 -22.41
N MET A 134 -1.12 -1.34 -22.87
CA MET A 134 -0.43 -0.22 -23.51
C MET A 134 -0.46 1.08 -22.69
N SER A 135 -1.43 1.24 -21.77
CA SER A 135 -1.63 2.54 -21.10
C SER A 135 -0.95 2.62 -19.73
N SER A 136 -1.19 1.66 -18.87
CA SER A 136 -0.58 1.67 -17.52
C SER A 136 -0.45 0.30 -16.89
N VAL A 137 0.39 0.25 -15.86
CA VAL A 137 0.53 -0.91 -14.97
C VAL A 137 0.31 -0.46 -13.53
N LEU A 138 -0.51 -1.19 -12.82
CA LEU A 138 -0.76 -1.07 -11.39
C LEU A 138 -0.37 -2.37 -10.71
N ASP A 139 0.71 -2.39 -9.93
CA ASP A 139 1.13 -3.54 -9.13
C ASP A 139 0.81 -3.29 -7.65
N ILE A 140 -0.04 -4.14 -7.10
CA ILE A 140 -0.56 -4.05 -5.74
C ILE A 140 0.08 -5.15 -4.90
N ARG A 141 0.70 -4.76 -3.80
CA ARG A 141 1.30 -5.70 -2.87
C ARG A 141 0.53 -5.73 -1.56
N TYR A 142 0.13 -6.93 -1.17
CA TYR A 142 -0.56 -7.15 0.10
C TYR A 142 0.42 -7.24 1.25
N LYS A 143 -0.04 -6.80 2.41
CA LYS A 143 0.71 -6.83 3.68
C LYS A 143 1.11 -8.25 4.07
N ARG A 144 2.18 -8.32 4.84
CA ARG A 144 2.58 -9.52 5.58
C ARG A 144 2.67 -9.14 7.05
N PRO A 145 1.55 -9.17 7.79
CA PRO A 145 1.55 -8.79 9.20
C PRO A 145 2.46 -9.74 9.99
N THR A 146 3.31 -9.16 10.83
CA THR A 146 4.18 -9.87 11.77
C THR A 146 3.69 -9.73 13.21
N GLN A 147 2.70 -8.87 13.42
CA GLN A 147 2.07 -8.59 14.69
C GLN A 147 0.56 -8.61 14.52
N LEU A 148 -0.17 -8.64 15.64
CA LEU A 148 -1.62 -8.54 15.59
C LEU A 148 -2.03 -7.12 15.15
N GLU A 149 -2.70 -7.04 14.03
CA GLU A 149 -3.26 -5.81 13.47
C GLU A 149 -4.77 -5.98 13.26
N SER A 150 -5.53 -4.98 13.60
CA SER A 150 -6.96 -4.97 13.34
C SER A 150 -7.43 -3.57 12.91
N HIS A 151 -8.36 -3.54 11.98
CA HIS A 151 -8.97 -2.31 11.50
C HIS A 151 -10.46 -2.53 11.23
N LEU A 152 -11.29 -1.61 11.71
CA LEU A 152 -12.73 -1.59 11.46
C LEU A 152 -13.11 -0.23 10.90
N ASN A 153 -13.74 -0.22 9.74
CA ASN A 153 -14.27 0.98 9.11
C ASN A 153 -15.77 0.81 8.87
N ILE A 154 -16.53 1.78 9.30
CA ILE A 154 -17.99 1.84 9.08
C ILE A 154 -18.31 3.19 8.46
N SER A 155 -18.94 3.17 7.29
CA SER A 155 -19.34 4.36 6.55
C SER A 155 -20.79 4.19 6.02
N ILE A 156 -21.35 5.28 5.52
CA ILE A 156 -22.70 5.26 4.89
C ILE A 156 -22.72 4.35 3.65
N LEU A 157 -21.58 4.21 2.97
CA LEU A 157 -21.43 3.41 1.74
C LEU A 157 -21.06 1.95 2.00
N GLY A 158 -20.84 1.56 3.27
CA GLY A 158 -20.51 0.19 3.61
C GLY A 158 -19.70 0.04 4.88
N ALA A 159 -19.22 -1.17 5.09
CA ALA A 159 -18.36 -1.50 6.21
C ALA A 159 -17.21 -2.40 5.76
N SER A 160 -16.06 -2.26 6.39
CA SER A 160 -14.93 -3.17 6.23
C SER A 160 -14.33 -3.55 7.57
N ALA A 161 -13.87 -4.78 7.67
CA ALA A 161 -13.12 -5.27 8.81
C ALA A 161 -11.88 -6.01 8.29
N TYR A 162 -10.76 -5.76 8.94
CA TYR A 162 -9.48 -6.40 8.66
C TYR A 162 -8.89 -6.93 9.96
N LEU A 163 -8.34 -8.12 9.90
CA LEU A 163 -7.60 -8.77 10.96
C LEU A 163 -6.38 -9.46 10.36
N GLY A 164 -5.20 -9.09 10.83
CA GLY A 164 -3.94 -9.67 10.42
C GLY A 164 -3.12 -10.10 11.64
N TRP A 165 -2.45 -11.21 11.54
CA TRP A 165 -1.48 -11.66 12.53
C TRP A 165 -0.42 -12.53 11.89
N GLY A 166 0.71 -12.62 12.50
CA GLY A 166 1.80 -13.45 12.00
C GLY A 166 3.00 -13.47 12.92
N ASP A 167 3.95 -14.27 12.52
CA ASP A 167 5.28 -14.40 13.08
C ASP A 167 6.28 -14.43 11.92
N SER A 168 7.57 -14.56 12.24
CA SER A 168 8.65 -14.64 11.24
C SER A 168 8.48 -15.74 10.20
N LEU A 169 7.74 -16.81 10.53
CA LEU A 169 7.53 -17.98 9.67
C LEU A 169 6.16 -18.01 8.99
N GLN A 170 5.14 -17.43 9.61
CA GLN A 170 3.76 -17.48 9.13
C GLN A 170 3.09 -16.13 9.26
N SER A 171 2.35 -15.76 8.23
CA SER A 171 1.53 -14.56 8.22
C SER A 171 0.15 -14.88 7.68
N GLN A 172 -0.89 -14.43 8.37
CA GLN A 172 -2.28 -14.60 7.98
C GLN A 172 -2.99 -13.25 8.02
N MET A 173 -3.86 -13.03 7.05
CA MET A 173 -4.72 -11.85 7.04
C MET A 173 -6.11 -12.20 6.53
N HIS A 174 -7.09 -11.63 7.16
CA HIS A 174 -8.50 -11.79 6.84
C HIS A 174 -9.13 -10.42 6.64
N GLY A 175 -9.83 -10.26 5.55
CA GLY A 175 -10.55 -9.03 5.25
C GLY A 175 -11.97 -9.33 4.80
N ILE A 176 -12.91 -8.64 5.39
CA ILE A 176 -14.32 -8.63 4.96
C ILE A 176 -14.67 -7.20 4.59
N ARG A 177 -15.33 -7.03 3.46
CA ARG A 177 -15.81 -5.73 3.02
C ARG A 177 -17.19 -5.85 2.38
N TYR A 178 -18.07 -5.00 2.82
CA TYR A 178 -19.38 -4.78 2.22
C TYR A 178 -19.46 -3.34 1.70
N LYS A 179 -19.79 -3.17 0.43
CA LYS A 179 -20.04 -1.86 -0.19
C LYS A 179 -21.39 -1.86 -0.88
N THR A 180 -22.05 -0.72 -0.88
CA THR A 180 -23.32 -0.52 -1.57
C THR A 180 -23.38 0.88 -2.17
N SER A 181 -23.84 0.96 -3.41
CA SER A 181 -24.09 2.22 -4.12
C SER A 181 -25.56 2.65 -4.10
N LYS A 182 -26.44 1.87 -3.44
CA LYS A 182 -27.90 2.09 -3.48
C LYS A 182 -28.32 3.47 -2.98
N TYR A 183 -27.63 4.02 -1.97
CA TYR A 183 -27.98 5.34 -1.42
C TYR A 183 -27.68 6.48 -2.41
N MET A 184 -26.66 6.33 -3.25
CA MET A 184 -26.31 7.34 -4.24
C MET A 184 -27.28 7.33 -5.41
N LEU A 185 -27.79 6.16 -5.79
CA LEU A 185 -28.80 6.02 -6.84
C LEU A 185 -30.19 6.51 -6.39
N GLY A 186 -30.55 6.29 -5.14
CA GLY A 186 -31.82 6.75 -4.58
C GLY A 186 -31.89 8.25 -4.26
N ALA A 187 -30.78 8.96 -4.31
CA ALA A 187 -30.74 10.42 -4.14
C ALA A 187 -30.86 11.17 -5.49
N LEU A 188 -30.86 10.45 -6.61
CA LEU A 188 -30.95 10.99 -7.99
C LEU A 188 -32.37 10.82 -8.58
N ASP A 189 -33.26 10.09 -7.91
CA ASP A 189 -34.70 9.99 -8.19
C ASP A 189 -35.50 10.99 -7.31
#